data_5f045fbc7997bdbaadb9446cf4661afe
#
_entry.id   5f045fbc7997bdbaadb9446cf4661afe
#
_cell.length_a   1.000
_cell.length_b   1.000
_cell.length_c   1.000
_cell.angle_alpha   90.00
_cell.angle_beta   90.00
_cell.angle_gamma   90.00
#
_symmetry.space_group_name_H-M   'P 1'
#
loop_
_entity.id
_entity.type
_entity.pdbx_description
1 polymer ?
#
loop_
_entity_poly.entity_id
_entity_poly.type
_entity_poly.pdbx_seq_one_letter_code
_entity_poly.pdbx_strand_id
1 'polypeptide(L)'
;QLHMGHSNFCDIIAENLRVTREKLPPQGRISGLELCRRFYESFGRHMIHRNFRKYENRIVCGMVGEGSDCLGFDDELSHDHDFGAAFCIWLDDDLYSEIGEKLQKAYDLLPKTFMGYTRVKSPQSQKRTGVFSSSGFYTDLLEVEKLPETLCDWLSISPEKLATVTNGEIFSNGENTFTQIRRLLKREYPFAARLKHIAQQTALIAQSGQYNLPRAINRGDLVTAHICFGEFLKSTLRCQILIEGRYYPYSKWLFKSCENAEIKALLSKSAALPIEKWSSEIIEPVCAVILAELSDSFALKFDSDYLGSAAEIVSMYADSRIENEKLAYRIAEMEFKAFDKVINEGGRADCQDDWETFSIMRVSQYLTWNTPMLTQYISDFEKAMADGRNPITEKYARMMQSTAPEEYAKIEGKLPELEADSVRICNAVCEIQVGWMEEFAKEYPVLASNARAIHTYEDTEWSTSYETYLRGELLTYSRTMLRMYSEHIVAIARENRNLAKMTMENTVRLYGYTSLDEAERES
;
A
#
# COMPACT_ATOMS: atom_id res chain seq x y z
N GLN A 1 -21.67 21.85 -39.44
CA GLN A 1 -22.35 23.06 -38.93
C GLN A 1 -23.22 22.64 -37.75
N LEU A 2 -22.74 22.89 -36.54
CA LEU A 2 -23.49 22.69 -35.31
C LEU A 2 -24.22 24.01 -35.02
N HIS A 3 -25.49 24.11 -35.41
CA HIS A 3 -26.38 25.14 -34.93
C HIS A 3 -26.79 24.84 -33.49
N MET A 4 -26.14 25.46 -32.53
CA MET A 4 -26.67 25.57 -31.18
C MET A 4 -27.78 26.61 -31.19
N GLY A 5 -29.01 26.22 -30.91
CA GLY A 5 -30.14 27.13 -30.79
C GLY A 5 -29.91 28.13 -29.63
N HIS A 6 -30.06 29.41 -29.88
CA HIS A 6 -29.86 30.50 -28.92
C HIS A 6 -30.68 30.37 -27.62
N SER A 7 -31.84 29.71 -27.64
CA SER A 7 -32.69 29.50 -26.46
C SER A 7 -32.06 28.57 -25.42
N ASN A 8 -31.37 27.50 -25.84
CA ASN A 8 -30.74 26.54 -24.91
C ASN A 8 -29.52 27.10 -24.18
N PHE A 9 -28.81 28.06 -24.75
CA PHE A 9 -27.64 28.68 -24.13
C PHE A 9 -28.06 29.66 -23.01
N CYS A 10 -29.12 30.43 -23.22
CA CYS A 10 -29.66 31.33 -22.22
C CYS A 10 -30.28 30.60 -21.04
N ASP A 11 -30.96 29.46 -21.27
CA ASP A 11 -31.55 28.65 -20.22
C ASP A 11 -30.48 27.98 -19.34
N ILE A 12 -29.37 27.51 -19.93
CA ILE A 12 -28.21 26.99 -19.20
C ILE A 12 -27.53 28.07 -18.35
N ILE A 13 -27.38 29.27 -18.89
CA ILE A 13 -26.82 30.41 -18.15
C ILE A 13 -27.78 30.84 -17.03
N ALA A 14 -29.07 30.90 -17.26
CA ALA A 14 -30.06 31.25 -16.26
C ALA A 14 -30.12 30.24 -15.11
N GLU A 15 -30.09 28.95 -15.41
CA GLU A 15 -30.06 27.87 -14.41
C GLU A 15 -28.74 27.87 -13.62
N ASN A 16 -27.62 28.10 -14.30
CA ASN A 16 -26.30 28.18 -13.64
C ASN A 16 -26.17 29.46 -12.78
N LEU A 17 -26.73 30.57 -13.19
CA LEU A 17 -26.78 31.78 -12.38
C LEU A 17 -27.66 31.58 -11.14
N ARG A 18 -28.77 30.84 -11.27
CA ARG A 18 -29.65 30.49 -10.16
C ARG A 18 -28.95 29.54 -9.17
N VAL A 19 -28.31 28.49 -9.67
CA VAL A 19 -27.52 27.53 -8.86
C VAL A 19 -26.34 28.24 -8.19
N THR A 20 -25.68 29.18 -8.88
CA THR A 20 -24.56 29.98 -8.31
C THR A 20 -25.07 30.93 -7.22
N ARG A 21 -26.26 31.50 -7.38
CA ARG A 21 -26.85 32.42 -6.41
C ARG A 21 -27.38 31.72 -5.15
N GLU A 22 -27.89 30.49 -5.28
CA GLU A 22 -28.41 29.67 -4.17
C GLU A 22 -27.30 28.94 -3.40
N LYS A 23 -26.12 28.75 -4.01
CA LYS A 23 -24.97 28.00 -3.46
C LYS A 23 -23.71 28.83 -3.20
N LEU A 24 -23.82 30.17 -3.18
CA LEU A 24 -22.71 30.96 -2.65
C LEU A 24 -22.58 30.64 -1.16
N PRO A 25 -21.47 30.03 -0.72
CA PRO A 25 -21.25 29.85 0.70
C PRO A 25 -21.24 31.23 1.37
N PRO A 26 -21.74 31.37 2.60
CA PRO A 26 -21.51 32.58 3.38
C PRO A 26 -19.99 32.75 3.43
N GLN A 27 -19.46 33.93 3.07
CA GLN A 27 -18.07 34.36 3.02
C GLN A 27 -17.06 33.41 3.72
N GLY A 28 -16.93 32.19 3.22
CA GLY A 28 -16.12 31.10 3.73
C GLY A 28 -15.19 30.63 2.62
N ARG A 29 -13.95 30.41 3.00
CA ARG A 29 -12.85 29.96 2.18
C ARG A 29 -13.19 28.64 1.45
N ILE A 30 -13.09 28.63 0.12
CA ILE A 30 -13.21 27.41 -0.69
C ILE A 30 -11.81 26.86 -0.99
N SER A 31 -11.59 25.55 -0.79
CA SER A 31 -10.36 24.89 -1.22
C SER A 31 -10.32 24.70 -2.74
N GLY A 32 -9.11 24.59 -3.30
CA GLY A 32 -8.93 24.38 -4.73
C GLY A 32 -9.62 23.11 -5.23
N LEU A 33 -9.50 22.00 -4.49
CA LEU A 33 -10.20 20.75 -4.84
C LEU A 33 -11.72 20.91 -4.86
N GLU A 34 -12.30 21.56 -3.87
CA GLU A 34 -13.74 21.79 -3.81
C GLU A 34 -14.21 22.74 -4.92
N LEU A 35 -13.42 23.79 -5.25
CA LEU A 35 -13.70 24.65 -6.38
C LEU A 35 -13.71 23.87 -7.71
N CYS A 36 -12.71 23.01 -7.91
CA CYS A 36 -12.59 22.16 -9.09
C CYS A 36 -13.73 21.13 -9.18
N ARG A 37 -14.10 20.51 -8.07
CA ARG A 37 -15.23 19.59 -7.98
C ARG A 37 -16.54 20.25 -8.38
N ARG A 38 -16.87 21.42 -7.80
CA ARG A 38 -18.08 22.18 -8.15
C ARG A 38 -18.10 22.62 -9.59
N PHE A 39 -16.95 22.98 -10.12
CA PHE A 39 -16.83 23.33 -11.54
C PHE A 39 -17.12 22.13 -12.45
N TYR A 40 -16.58 20.97 -12.13
CA TYR A 40 -16.88 19.73 -12.85
C TYR A 40 -18.38 19.38 -12.77
N GLU A 41 -18.98 19.43 -11.59
CA GLU A 41 -20.42 19.14 -11.41
C GLU A 41 -21.31 20.12 -12.18
N SER A 42 -20.95 21.41 -12.19
CA SER A 42 -21.75 22.45 -12.85
C SER A 42 -21.63 22.44 -14.37
N PHE A 43 -20.46 22.09 -14.90
CA PHE A 43 -20.19 22.22 -16.34
C PHE A 43 -19.61 20.95 -16.97
N GLY A 44 -18.62 20.33 -16.36
CA GLY A 44 -17.89 19.20 -16.91
C GLY A 44 -18.78 18.00 -17.14
N ARG A 45 -19.54 17.60 -16.12
CA ARG A 45 -20.48 16.48 -16.17
C ARG A 45 -21.52 16.66 -17.28
N HIS A 46 -22.09 17.85 -17.39
CA HIS A 46 -23.08 18.15 -18.44
C HIS A 46 -22.46 18.15 -19.84
N MET A 47 -21.26 18.67 -19.99
CA MET A 47 -20.53 18.68 -21.26
C MET A 47 -20.27 17.24 -21.75
N ILE A 48 -19.80 16.37 -20.86
CA ILE A 48 -19.53 14.96 -21.16
C ILE A 48 -20.84 14.24 -21.51
N HIS A 49 -21.85 14.33 -20.64
CA HIS A 49 -23.14 13.67 -20.86
C HIS A 49 -23.79 14.07 -22.19
N ARG A 50 -23.73 15.35 -22.57
CA ARG A 50 -24.34 15.85 -23.80
C ARG A 50 -23.59 15.44 -25.08
N ASN A 51 -22.25 15.55 -25.05
CA ASN A 51 -21.44 15.43 -26.26
C ASN A 51 -20.73 14.10 -26.41
N PHE A 52 -20.53 13.35 -25.29
CA PHE A 52 -19.73 12.13 -25.23
C PHE A 52 -20.42 10.99 -24.47
N ARG A 53 -21.75 10.99 -24.38
CA ARG A 53 -22.56 10.03 -23.61
C ARG A 53 -22.19 8.58 -23.87
N LYS A 54 -21.84 8.23 -25.11
CA LYS A 54 -21.43 6.87 -25.49
C LYS A 54 -20.20 6.38 -24.73
N TYR A 55 -19.34 7.30 -24.30
CA TYR A 55 -18.06 7.02 -23.66
C TYR A 55 -18.02 7.39 -22.17
N GLU A 56 -19.15 7.86 -21.62
CA GLU A 56 -19.22 8.45 -20.27
C GLU A 56 -18.64 7.53 -19.20
N ASN A 57 -18.90 6.22 -19.25
CA ASN A 57 -18.39 5.24 -18.29
C ASN A 57 -16.87 4.99 -18.41
N ARG A 58 -16.23 5.37 -19.52
CA ARG A 58 -14.79 5.26 -19.76
C ARG A 58 -14.05 6.60 -19.58
N ILE A 59 -14.75 7.67 -19.23
CA ILE A 59 -14.19 9.01 -19.02
C ILE A 59 -14.05 9.23 -17.52
N VAL A 60 -12.81 9.36 -17.04
CA VAL A 60 -12.52 9.66 -15.64
C VAL A 60 -12.17 11.15 -15.53
N CYS A 61 -12.77 11.83 -14.56
CA CYS A 61 -12.54 13.25 -14.29
C CYS A 61 -12.17 13.47 -12.84
N GLY A 62 -11.28 14.42 -12.58
CA GLY A 62 -10.84 14.73 -11.23
C GLY A 62 -9.78 15.84 -11.21
N MET A 63 -9.10 15.96 -10.09
CA MET A 63 -7.94 16.84 -9.95
C MET A 63 -6.84 16.07 -9.23
N VAL A 64 -5.75 15.76 -9.93
CA VAL A 64 -4.58 15.00 -9.47
C VAL A 64 -3.33 15.60 -10.07
N GLY A 65 -2.22 15.60 -9.36
CA GLY A 65 -0.95 16.03 -9.87
C GLY A 65 -0.27 17.08 -9.00
N GLU A 66 0.51 17.94 -9.63
CA GLU A 66 1.21 19.03 -8.95
C GLU A 66 0.22 20.09 -8.41
N GLY A 67 0.55 20.68 -7.27
CA GLY A 67 -0.19 21.78 -6.66
C GLY A 67 -0.56 21.53 -5.21
N SER A 68 -0.63 22.61 -4.45
CA SER A 68 -1.02 22.59 -3.04
C SER A 68 -2.46 22.13 -2.85
N ASP A 69 -3.32 22.45 -3.80
CA ASP A 69 -4.72 22.05 -3.87
C ASP A 69 -4.88 20.53 -3.96
N CYS A 70 -4.10 19.86 -4.81
CA CYS A 70 -4.11 18.38 -4.91
C CYS A 70 -3.68 17.67 -3.61
N LEU A 71 -2.90 18.35 -2.76
CA LEU A 71 -2.51 17.84 -1.43
C LEU A 71 -3.50 18.25 -0.32
N GLY A 72 -4.48 19.11 -0.60
CA GLY A 72 -5.36 19.69 0.40
C GLY A 72 -4.66 20.69 1.34
N PHE A 73 -3.54 21.27 0.90
CA PHE A 73 -2.69 22.17 1.70
C PHE A 73 -2.73 23.63 1.21
N ASP A 74 -3.56 23.92 0.23
CA ASP A 74 -3.74 25.24 -0.28
C ASP A 74 -4.22 26.23 0.81
N ASP A 75 -3.71 27.48 0.72
CA ASP A 75 -4.03 28.59 1.60
C ASP A 75 -4.17 29.87 0.77
N GLU A 76 -4.39 31.01 1.41
CA GLU A 76 -4.57 32.30 0.70
C GLU A 76 -3.35 32.68 -0.16
N LEU A 77 -2.14 32.27 0.29
CA LEU A 77 -0.90 32.50 -0.46
C LEU A 77 -0.78 31.57 -1.67
N SER A 78 -1.56 30.49 -1.70
CA SER A 78 -1.59 29.52 -2.80
C SER A 78 -2.51 29.95 -3.94
N HIS A 79 -3.24 31.07 -3.81
CA HIS A 79 -4.16 31.60 -4.81
C HIS A 79 -3.49 32.51 -5.85
N ASP A 80 -2.17 32.40 -6.03
CA ASP A 80 -1.40 33.32 -6.87
C ASP A 80 -1.38 32.94 -8.36
N HIS A 81 -0.76 31.82 -8.76
CA HIS A 81 -0.47 31.55 -10.17
C HIS A 81 -1.36 30.50 -10.84
N ASP A 82 -1.70 29.43 -10.14
CA ASP A 82 -2.35 28.25 -10.70
C ASP A 82 -3.70 27.92 -10.07
N PHE A 83 -4.18 28.78 -9.16
CA PHE A 83 -5.48 28.62 -8.53
C PHE A 83 -6.60 29.02 -9.49
N GLY A 84 -7.57 28.12 -9.67
CA GLY A 84 -8.71 28.40 -10.57
C GLY A 84 -9.55 27.16 -10.83
N ALA A 85 -10.77 27.41 -11.28
CA ALA A 85 -11.73 26.36 -11.59
C ALA A 85 -11.32 25.57 -12.84
N ALA A 86 -10.82 24.35 -12.65
CA ALA A 86 -10.39 23.45 -13.72
C ALA A 86 -10.47 21.99 -13.25
N PHE A 87 -10.27 21.04 -14.15
CA PHE A 87 -10.14 19.61 -13.83
C PHE A 87 -9.40 18.87 -14.93
N CYS A 88 -8.93 17.67 -14.60
CA CYS A 88 -8.35 16.72 -15.53
C CYS A 88 -9.41 15.78 -16.06
N ILE A 89 -9.22 15.29 -17.28
CA ILE A 89 -10.00 14.24 -17.92
C ILE A 89 -9.02 13.19 -18.40
N TRP A 90 -9.17 11.95 -17.93
CA TRP A 90 -8.32 10.84 -18.32
C TRP A 90 -9.09 9.83 -19.15
N LEU A 91 -8.49 9.41 -20.26
CA LEU A 91 -9.01 8.44 -21.21
C LEU A 91 -8.04 7.28 -21.36
N ASP A 92 -8.55 6.07 -21.66
CA ASP A 92 -7.70 5.01 -22.17
C ASP A 92 -6.99 5.47 -23.45
N ASP A 93 -5.82 4.96 -23.76
CA ASP A 93 -4.99 5.46 -24.86
C ASP A 93 -5.65 5.28 -26.24
N ASP A 94 -6.43 4.21 -26.43
CA ASP A 94 -7.26 3.99 -27.62
C ASP A 94 -8.33 5.08 -27.76
N LEU A 95 -9.04 5.36 -26.68
CA LEU A 95 -10.10 6.35 -26.65
C LEU A 95 -9.53 7.78 -26.76
N TYR A 96 -8.37 8.04 -26.16
CA TYR A 96 -7.66 9.31 -26.31
C TYR A 96 -7.31 9.60 -27.78
N SER A 97 -6.86 8.59 -28.51
CA SER A 97 -6.57 8.69 -29.93
C SER A 97 -7.83 8.96 -30.77
N GLU A 98 -9.01 8.41 -30.37
CA GLU A 98 -10.28 8.56 -31.07
C GLU A 98 -10.95 9.93 -30.85
N ILE A 99 -11.04 10.37 -29.58
CA ILE A 99 -11.85 11.54 -29.19
C ILE A 99 -11.07 12.62 -28.43
N GLY A 100 -9.82 12.40 -28.02
CA GLY A 100 -9.08 13.30 -27.14
C GLY A 100 -9.05 14.75 -27.61
N GLU A 101 -8.75 14.99 -28.89
CA GLU A 101 -8.74 16.35 -29.46
C GLU A 101 -10.13 17.01 -29.47
N LYS A 102 -11.18 16.23 -29.75
CA LYS A 102 -12.56 16.73 -29.75
C LYS A 102 -13.02 17.08 -28.34
N LEU A 103 -12.65 16.24 -27.36
CA LEU A 103 -12.97 16.46 -25.97
C LEU A 103 -12.19 17.66 -25.40
N GLN A 104 -10.93 17.82 -25.78
CA GLN A 104 -10.14 19.01 -25.40
C GLN A 104 -10.76 20.31 -25.96
N LYS A 105 -11.20 20.30 -27.21
CA LYS A 105 -11.91 21.48 -27.79
C LYS A 105 -13.21 21.79 -27.03
N ALA A 106 -13.97 20.76 -26.62
CA ALA A 106 -15.17 20.94 -25.80
C ALA A 106 -14.84 21.47 -24.40
N TYR A 107 -13.77 20.98 -23.78
CA TYR A 107 -13.25 21.46 -22.49
C TYR A 107 -12.81 22.93 -22.57
N ASP A 108 -12.15 23.33 -23.63
CA ASP A 108 -11.68 24.72 -23.82
C ASP A 108 -12.82 25.76 -23.99
N LEU A 109 -14.01 25.29 -24.36
CA LEU A 109 -15.22 26.09 -24.45
C LEU A 109 -15.92 26.32 -23.10
N LEU A 110 -15.53 25.58 -22.04
CA LEU A 110 -16.09 25.76 -20.70
C LEU A 110 -15.78 27.19 -20.17
N PRO A 111 -16.63 27.72 -19.25
CA PRO A 111 -16.42 29.03 -18.66
C PRO A 111 -15.01 29.18 -18.08
N LYS A 112 -14.39 30.33 -18.33
CA LYS A 112 -13.05 30.63 -17.80
C LYS A 112 -13.09 31.17 -16.37
N THR A 113 -14.24 31.69 -15.95
CA THR A 113 -14.44 32.21 -14.60
C THR A 113 -15.61 31.48 -13.93
N PHE A 114 -15.40 31.04 -12.70
CA PHE A 114 -16.40 30.35 -11.88
C PHE A 114 -16.25 30.78 -10.42
N MET A 115 -17.36 31.14 -9.76
CA MET A 115 -17.38 31.62 -8.37
C MET A 115 -16.40 32.78 -8.09
N GLY A 116 -16.13 33.62 -9.06
CA GLY A 116 -15.18 34.73 -8.96
C GLY A 116 -13.72 34.38 -9.24
N TYR A 117 -13.38 33.13 -9.41
CA TYR A 117 -12.04 32.66 -9.72
C TYR A 117 -11.87 32.44 -11.23
N THR A 118 -10.81 33.00 -11.79
CA THR A 118 -10.51 32.88 -13.23
C THR A 118 -9.38 31.90 -13.45
N ARG A 119 -9.61 30.87 -14.30
CA ARG A 119 -8.58 29.92 -14.71
C ARG A 119 -7.49 30.64 -15.50
N VAL A 120 -6.29 30.67 -14.93
CA VAL A 120 -5.10 31.24 -15.58
C VAL A 120 -4.48 30.20 -16.50
N LYS A 121 -4.17 30.60 -17.76
CA LYS A 121 -3.40 29.77 -18.70
C LYS A 121 -1.92 30.17 -18.59
N SER A 122 -1.17 29.55 -17.71
CA SER A 122 0.29 29.55 -17.75
C SER A 122 0.81 28.33 -18.52
N PRO A 123 2.06 28.32 -19.02
CA PRO A 123 2.66 27.11 -19.60
C PRO A 123 2.63 25.92 -18.63
N GLN A 124 2.75 26.18 -17.34
CA GLN A 124 2.65 25.17 -16.28
C GLN A 124 1.21 24.68 -16.11
N SER A 125 0.22 25.56 -16.12
CA SER A 125 -1.19 25.18 -15.97
C SER A 125 -1.73 24.37 -17.14
N GLN A 126 -1.15 24.50 -18.34
CA GLN A 126 -1.52 23.66 -19.50
C GLN A 126 -1.19 22.19 -19.32
N LYS A 127 -0.15 21.88 -18.51
CA LYS A 127 0.24 20.51 -18.16
C LYS A 127 -0.55 19.92 -16.98
N ARG A 128 -1.26 20.77 -16.22
CA ARG A 128 -2.00 20.35 -15.01
C ARG A 128 -3.45 19.98 -15.26
N THR A 129 -4.09 20.51 -16.29
CA THR A 129 -5.54 20.36 -16.51
C THR A 129 -5.86 20.19 -18.00
N GLY A 130 -6.97 19.53 -18.29
CA GLY A 130 -7.39 19.22 -19.65
C GLY A 130 -7.51 17.73 -19.89
N VAL A 131 -7.37 17.29 -21.12
CA VAL A 131 -7.56 15.90 -21.53
C VAL A 131 -6.22 15.20 -21.69
N PHE A 132 -6.07 14.05 -21.04
CA PHE A 132 -4.84 13.26 -21.01
C PHE A 132 -5.12 11.81 -21.42
N SER A 133 -4.13 11.15 -22.03
CA SER A 133 -4.11 9.68 -22.04
C SER A 133 -3.71 9.17 -20.66
N SER A 134 -4.27 8.05 -20.24
CA SER A 134 -4.03 7.50 -18.89
C SER A 134 -2.58 7.11 -18.69
N SER A 135 -1.98 6.36 -19.64
CA SER A 135 -0.58 5.95 -19.54
C SER A 135 0.36 7.15 -19.63
N GLY A 136 0.14 8.07 -20.57
CA GLY A 136 0.95 9.28 -20.74
C GLY A 136 0.96 10.17 -19.50
N PHE A 137 -0.18 10.35 -18.83
CA PHE A 137 -0.25 11.12 -17.59
C PHE A 137 0.68 10.59 -16.52
N TYR A 138 0.69 9.26 -16.32
CA TYR A 138 1.55 8.64 -15.30
C TYR A 138 3.01 8.63 -15.70
N THR A 139 3.34 8.25 -16.94
CA THR A 139 4.73 8.19 -17.40
C THR A 139 5.39 9.57 -17.40
N ASP A 140 4.66 10.61 -17.79
CA ASP A 140 5.16 11.99 -17.77
C ASP A 140 5.45 12.50 -16.35
N LEU A 141 4.52 12.32 -15.41
CA LEU A 141 4.69 12.79 -14.03
C LEU A 141 5.69 11.95 -13.23
N LEU A 142 5.76 10.65 -13.47
CA LEU A 142 6.75 9.77 -12.85
C LEU A 142 8.13 9.90 -13.50
N GLU A 143 8.22 10.49 -14.71
CA GLU A 143 9.42 10.58 -15.55
C GLU A 143 10.01 9.19 -15.85
N VAL A 144 9.14 8.26 -16.25
CA VAL A 144 9.52 6.87 -16.59
C VAL A 144 9.02 6.51 -17.98
N GLU A 145 9.69 5.56 -18.64
CA GLU A 145 9.25 5.04 -19.94
C GLU A 145 8.04 4.10 -19.81
N LYS A 146 7.95 3.38 -18.70
CA LYS A 146 6.85 2.46 -18.37
C LYS A 146 6.56 2.47 -16.88
N LEU A 147 5.37 1.99 -16.52
CA LEU A 147 4.99 1.81 -15.12
C LEU A 147 5.89 0.78 -14.41
N PRO A 148 6.08 0.92 -13.09
CA PRO A 148 6.94 0.01 -12.34
C PRO A 148 6.33 -1.39 -12.27
N GLU A 149 7.12 -2.39 -12.68
CA GLU A 149 6.77 -3.82 -12.62
C GLU A 149 7.70 -4.58 -11.66
N THR A 150 8.95 -4.12 -11.55
CA THR A 150 9.96 -4.75 -10.71
C THR A 150 10.34 -3.88 -9.53
N LEU A 151 10.93 -4.48 -8.49
CA LEU A 151 11.46 -3.73 -7.35
C LEU A 151 12.45 -2.63 -7.78
N CYS A 152 13.28 -2.90 -8.80
CA CYS A 152 14.23 -1.90 -9.32
C CYS A 152 13.50 -0.70 -9.93
N ASP A 153 12.39 -0.94 -10.64
CA ASP A 153 11.58 0.15 -11.20
C ASP A 153 10.99 1.01 -10.06
N TRP A 154 10.44 0.38 -9.03
CA TRP A 154 9.92 1.09 -7.85
C TRP A 154 10.99 1.90 -7.12
N LEU A 155 12.22 1.38 -7.00
CA LEU A 155 13.35 2.07 -6.38
C LEU A 155 13.86 3.24 -7.21
N SER A 156 13.64 3.22 -8.53
CA SER A 156 14.02 4.32 -9.43
C SER A 156 13.09 5.53 -9.34
N ILE A 157 11.86 5.34 -8.85
CA ILE A 157 10.86 6.39 -8.73
C ILE A 157 10.91 6.99 -7.32
N SER A 158 11.08 8.31 -7.22
CA SER A 158 11.06 8.95 -5.91
C SER A 158 9.66 8.89 -5.27
N PRO A 159 9.55 8.68 -3.95
CA PRO A 159 8.27 8.76 -3.26
C PRO A 159 7.53 10.11 -3.43
N GLU A 160 8.26 11.20 -3.69
CA GLU A 160 7.70 12.51 -4.01
C GLU A 160 6.85 12.50 -5.30
N LYS A 161 7.35 11.82 -6.34
CA LYS A 161 6.60 11.65 -7.60
C LYS A 161 5.39 10.73 -7.41
N LEU A 162 5.56 9.64 -6.64
CA LEU A 162 4.45 8.75 -6.28
C LEU A 162 3.37 9.50 -5.50
N ALA A 163 3.74 10.38 -4.56
CA ALA A 163 2.79 11.26 -3.88
C ALA A 163 2.03 12.17 -4.86
N THR A 164 2.73 12.70 -5.87
CA THR A 164 2.13 13.60 -6.86
C THR A 164 1.08 12.91 -7.72
N VAL A 165 1.32 11.68 -8.18
CA VAL A 165 0.37 10.96 -9.05
C VAL A 165 -0.76 10.25 -8.29
N THR A 166 -0.64 10.15 -6.97
CA THR A 166 -1.64 9.47 -6.12
C THR A 166 -2.45 10.41 -5.22
N ASN A 167 -2.14 11.71 -5.21
CA ASN A 167 -2.87 12.74 -4.48
C ASN A 167 -4.22 13.11 -5.12
N GLY A 168 -4.85 14.16 -4.62
CA GLY A 168 -6.06 14.72 -5.20
C GLY A 168 -7.26 13.79 -5.16
N GLU A 169 -8.26 14.08 -5.99
CA GLU A 169 -9.56 13.42 -5.97
C GLU A 169 -10.11 13.14 -7.37
N ILE A 170 -10.88 12.05 -7.48
CA ILE A 170 -11.67 11.71 -8.65
C ILE A 170 -13.10 12.20 -8.42
N PHE A 171 -13.68 12.88 -9.41
CA PHE A 171 -15.02 13.48 -9.33
C PHE A 171 -16.10 12.68 -10.08
N SER A 172 -15.70 11.82 -11.03
CA SER A 172 -16.61 11.02 -11.84
C SER A 172 -16.64 9.56 -11.39
N ASN A 173 -17.69 8.83 -11.78
CA ASN A 173 -17.83 7.40 -11.52
C ASN A 173 -17.31 6.53 -12.68
N GLY A 174 -16.58 7.10 -13.66
CA GLY A 174 -15.98 6.35 -14.75
C GLY A 174 -14.86 5.43 -14.28
N GLU A 175 -14.68 4.32 -14.98
CA GLU A 175 -13.56 3.40 -14.78
C GLU A 175 -12.77 3.22 -16.07
N ASN A 176 -11.45 3.28 -15.96
CA ASN A 176 -10.52 3.08 -17.06
C ASN A 176 -9.11 2.78 -16.55
N THR A 177 -8.13 2.71 -17.44
CA THR A 177 -6.72 2.47 -17.11
C THR A 177 -6.17 3.45 -16.06
N PHE A 178 -6.63 4.72 -16.07
CA PHE A 178 -6.20 5.69 -15.04
C PHE A 178 -6.55 5.25 -13.62
N THR A 179 -7.80 4.81 -13.39
CA THR A 179 -8.26 4.34 -12.08
C THR A 179 -7.57 3.05 -11.65
N GLN A 180 -7.28 2.16 -12.60
CA GLN A 180 -6.55 0.92 -12.36
C GLN A 180 -5.11 1.20 -11.92
N ILE A 181 -4.38 2.03 -12.65
CA ILE A 181 -3.01 2.45 -12.30
C ILE A 181 -2.99 3.17 -10.95
N ARG A 182 -3.96 4.06 -10.69
CA ARG A 182 -4.05 4.77 -9.42
C ARG A 182 -4.21 3.81 -8.24
N ARG A 183 -5.07 2.79 -8.39
CA ARG A 183 -5.23 1.74 -7.38
C ARG A 183 -3.92 0.98 -7.16
N LEU A 184 -3.28 0.53 -8.23
CA LEU A 184 -1.97 -0.12 -8.19
C LEU A 184 -0.95 0.72 -7.41
N LEU A 185 -0.71 1.96 -7.82
CA LEU A 185 0.29 2.82 -7.18
C LEU A 185 -0.03 3.14 -5.72
N LYS A 186 -1.30 3.19 -5.31
CA LYS A 186 -1.69 3.37 -3.92
C LYS A 186 -1.53 2.10 -3.08
N ARG A 187 -1.76 0.93 -3.67
CA ARG A 187 -1.83 -0.36 -2.99
C ARG A 187 -0.48 -1.09 -2.95
N GLU A 188 0.28 -1.02 -4.01
CA GLU A 188 1.41 -1.91 -4.26
C GLU A 188 2.78 -1.27 -4.03
N TYR A 189 2.88 -0.21 -3.20
CA TYR A 189 4.21 0.24 -2.82
C TYR A 189 4.97 -0.90 -2.13
N PRO A 190 5.92 -1.57 -2.82
CA PRO A 190 6.54 -2.76 -2.27
C PRO A 190 7.19 -2.46 -0.93
N PHE A 191 6.90 -3.27 0.07
CA PHE A 191 7.40 -3.06 1.42
C PHE A 191 8.93 -2.96 1.46
N ALA A 192 9.62 -3.78 0.66
CA ALA A 192 11.06 -3.74 0.52
C ALA A 192 11.57 -2.43 -0.10
N ALA A 193 10.86 -1.85 -1.11
CA ALA A 193 11.21 -0.55 -1.67
C ALA A 193 11.06 0.55 -0.63
N ARG A 194 9.96 0.53 0.15
CA ARG A 194 9.74 1.47 1.26
C ARG A 194 10.87 1.40 2.29
N LEU A 195 11.25 0.19 2.71
CA LEU A 195 12.37 -0.02 3.65
C LEU A 195 13.70 0.49 3.10
N LYS A 196 13.99 0.29 1.82
CA LYS A 196 15.20 0.83 1.18
C LYS A 196 15.22 2.36 1.18
N HIS A 197 14.10 3.00 0.89
CA HIS A 197 13.99 4.47 1.01
C HIS A 197 14.10 4.94 2.46
N ILE A 198 13.53 4.23 3.43
CA ILE A 198 13.69 4.52 4.86
C ILE A 198 15.18 4.43 5.23
N ALA A 199 15.87 3.35 4.87
CA ALA A 199 17.29 3.19 5.14
C ALA A 199 18.12 4.33 4.54
N GLN A 200 17.83 4.75 3.32
CA GLN A 200 18.48 5.89 2.67
C GLN A 200 18.27 7.19 3.45
N GLN A 201 17.03 7.50 3.85
CA GLN A 201 16.76 8.72 4.62
C GLN A 201 17.40 8.64 6.01
N THR A 202 17.37 7.49 6.67
CA THR A 202 18.03 7.26 7.98
C THR A 202 19.54 7.52 7.89
N ALA A 203 20.20 7.05 6.83
CA ALA A 203 21.62 7.33 6.57
C ALA A 203 21.89 8.83 6.37
N LEU A 204 21.01 9.53 5.62
CA LEU A 204 21.12 10.97 5.40
C LEU A 204 20.92 11.78 6.69
N ILE A 205 20.00 11.35 7.57
CA ILE A 205 19.81 11.95 8.91
C ILE A 205 21.12 11.83 9.71
N ALA A 206 21.70 10.63 9.78
CA ALA A 206 22.96 10.40 10.48
C ALA A 206 24.09 11.27 9.91
N GLN A 207 24.28 11.23 8.61
CA GLN A 207 25.37 11.95 7.95
C GLN A 207 25.24 13.47 8.09
N SER A 208 24.06 14.02 7.87
CA SER A 208 23.84 15.46 7.92
C SER A 208 23.77 15.97 9.35
N GLY A 209 23.00 15.32 10.23
CA GLY A 209 22.76 15.73 11.62
C GLY A 209 23.84 15.29 12.59
N GLN A 210 24.01 13.98 12.79
CA GLN A 210 24.91 13.45 13.84
C GLN A 210 26.40 13.59 13.47
N TYR A 211 26.75 13.55 12.18
CA TYR A 211 28.15 13.55 11.76
C TYR A 211 28.65 14.92 11.27
N ASN A 212 28.04 15.50 10.24
CA ASN A 212 28.56 16.71 9.59
C ASN A 212 28.22 18.00 10.33
N LEU A 213 27.02 18.15 10.87
CA LEU A 213 26.60 19.38 11.54
C LEU A 213 27.52 19.76 12.72
N PRO A 214 27.84 18.89 13.71
CA PRO A 214 28.74 19.24 14.80
C PRO A 214 30.12 19.65 14.32
N ARG A 215 30.62 19.03 13.25
CA ARG A 215 31.92 19.34 12.66
C ARG A 215 31.94 20.69 11.98
N ALA A 216 30.88 21.08 11.28
CA ALA A 216 30.72 22.40 10.69
C ALA A 216 30.69 23.49 11.77
N ILE A 217 29.91 23.27 12.84
CA ILE A 217 29.82 24.18 14.00
C ILE A 217 31.21 24.34 14.64
N ASN A 218 31.91 23.24 14.92
CA ASN A 218 33.24 23.27 15.56
C ASN A 218 34.31 23.96 14.70
N ARG A 219 34.15 24.00 13.38
CA ARG A 219 35.02 24.74 12.47
C ARG A 219 34.65 26.22 12.33
N GLY A 220 33.53 26.65 12.89
CA GLY A 220 32.97 27.99 12.67
C GLY A 220 32.36 28.20 11.29
N ASP A 221 32.17 27.14 10.52
CA ASP A 221 31.55 27.18 9.19
C ASP A 221 30.02 27.12 9.32
N LEU A 222 29.43 28.27 9.63
CA LEU A 222 27.98 28.37 9.84
C LEU A 222 27.17 28.15 8.58
N VAL A 223 27.70 28.46 7.41
CA VAL A 223 27.01 28.22 6.13
C VAL A 223 26.82 26.72 5.90
N THR A 224 27.91 25.95 6.02
CA THR A 224 27.87 24.48 5.94
C THR A 224 26.97 23.90 7.04
N ALA A 225 27.00 24.46 8.26
CA ALA A 225 26.11 24.01 9.33
C ALA A 225 24.62 24.16 8.97
N HIS A 226 24.21 25.29 8.37
CA HIS A 226 22.83 25.48 7.88
C HIS A 226 22.46 24.52 6.74
N ILE A 227 23.39 24.25 5.81
CA ILE A 227 23.17 23.28 4.74
C ILE A 227 22.94 21.87 5.33
N CYS A 228 23.79 21.45 6.26
CA CYS A 228 23.66 20.17 6.96
C CYS A 228 22.32 20.09 7.72
N PHE A 229 21.96 21.14 8.42
CA PHE A 229 20.70 21.18 9.17
C PHE A 229 19.48 21.15 8.24
N GLY A 230 19.51 21.85 7.12
CA GLY A 230 18.44 21.79 6.11
C GLY A 230 18.25 20.38 5.53
N GLU A 231 19.34 19.67 5.24
CA GLU A 231 19.26 18.26 4.81
C GLU A 231 18.75 17.34 5.91
N PHE A 232 19.19 17.54 7.15
CA PHE A 232 18.68 16.81 8.32
C PHE A 232 17.16 16.98 8.47
N LEU A 233 16.64 18.21 8.43
CA LEU A 233 15.20 18.48 8.50
C LEU A 233 14.43 17.75 7.42
N LYS A 234 14.90 17.86 6.18
CA LYS A 234 14.26 17.25 5.01
C LYS A 234 14.24 15.73 5.12
N SER A 235 15.38 15.12 5.43
CA SER A 235 15.52 13.67 5.54
C SER A 235 14.74 13.10 6.72
N THR A 236 14.68 13.80 7.86
CA THR A 236 13.87 13.41 9.01
C THR A 236 12.39 13.34 8.66
N LEU A 237 11.85 14.38 8.04
CA LEU A 237 10.44 14.42 7.66
C LEU A 237 10.09 13.37 6.61
N ARG A 238 10.97 13.16 5.61
CA ARG A 238 10.80 12.11 4.61
C ARG A 238 10.82 10.71 5.24
N CYS A 239 11.78 10.46 6.12
CA CYS A 239 11.90 9.20 6.85
C CYS A 239 10.62 8.90 7.64
N GLN A 240 10.17 9.87 8.43
CA GLN A 240 8.98 9.73 9.26
C GLN A 240 7.73 9.43 8.43
N ILE A 241 7.48 10.18 7.36
CA ILE A 241 6.32 9.96 6.47
C ILE A 241 6.37 8.57 5.82
N LEU A 242 7.57 8.07 5.48
CA LEU A 242 7.73 6.70 4.97
C LEU A 242 7.47 5.65 6.06
N ILE A 243 7.87 5.89 7.31
CA ILE A 243 7.55 5.01 8.44
C ILE A 243 6.03 4.96 8.66
N GLU A 244 5.34 6.08 8.54
CA GLU A 244 3.87 6.19 8.58
C GLU A 244 3.15 5.47 7.41
N GLY A 245 3.92 4.86 6.48
CA GLY A 245 3.36 4.09 5.36
C GLY A 245 2.91 4.93 4.16
N ARG A 246 3.26 6.20 4.12
CA ARG A 246 2.81 7.17 3.10
C ARG A 246 3.96 7.63 2.19
N TYR A 247 3.61 8.08 0.99
CA TYR A 247 4.52 8.83 0.13
C TYR A 247 4.67 10.26 0.65
N TYR A 248 5.90 10.78 0.66
CA TYR A 248 6.13 12.16 1.09
C TYR A 248 5.96 13.14 -0.09
N PRO A 249 5.36 14.32 0.15
CA PRO A 249 5.21 15.36 -0.86
C PRO A 249 6.53 16.12 -1.08
N TYR A 250 6.53 17.06 -2.03
CA TYR A 250 7.66 17.96 -2.24
C TYR A 250 7.93 18.87 -1.03
N SER A 251 9.17 19.38 -0.96
CA SER A 251 9.77 19.95 0.26
C SER A 251 8.93 21.03 0.96
N LYS A 252 8.19 21.86 0.22
CA LYS A 252 7.32 22.92 0.76
C LYS A 252 6.30 22.37 1.78
N TRP A 253 5.85 21.12 1.63
CA TRP A 253 4.75 20.53 2.39
C TRP A 253 5.15 19.39 3.32
N LEU A 254 6.44 19.03 3.39
CA LEU A 254 6.93 17.95 4.24
C LEU A 254 6.51 18.11 5.70
N PHE A 255 6.76 19.30 6.29
CA PHE A 255 6.43 19.55 7.69
C PHE A 255 4.93 19.47 7.98
N LYS A 256 4.10 19.96 7.06
CA LYS A 256 2.64 19.88 7.18
C LYS A 256 2.14 18.45 7.05
N SER A 257 2.76 17.64 6.18
CA SER A 257 2.40 16.23 5.93
C SER A 257 2.80 15.27 7.03
N CYS A 258 3.84 15.56 7.79
CA CYS A 258 4.29 14.72 8.91
C CYS A 258 3.21 14.70 10.00
N GLU A 259 2.85 13.50 10.48
CA GLU A 259 1.83 13.31 11.52
C GLU A 259 2.44 13.20 12.92
N ASN A 260 3.71 12.78 13.04
CA ASN A 260 4.39 12.64 14.33
C ASN A 260 4.52 13.99 15.05
N ALA A 261 3.73 14.18 16.11
CA ALA A 261 3.67 15.43 16.87
C ALA A 261 4.98 15.72 17.62
N GLU A 262 5.69 14.69 18.09
CA GLU A 262 6.94 14.84 18.84
C GLU A 262 8.06 15.34 17.94
N ILE A 263 8.24 14.74 16.75
CA ILE A 263 9.19 15.22 15.73
C ILE A 263 8.88 16.67 15.37
N LYS A 264 7.61 16.99 15.10
CA LYS A 264 7.21 18.38 14.78
C LYS A 264 7.55 19.36 15.91
N ALA A 265 7.30 18.98 17.14
CA ALA A 265 7.63 19.82 18.30
C ALA A 265 9.14 20.03 18.45
N LEU A 266 9.95 18.97 18.30
CA LEU A 266 11.41 19.04 18.35
C LEU A 266 11.98 19.93 17.23
N LEU A 267 11.56 19.71 15.99
CA LEU A 267 12.03 20.50 14.86
C LEU A 267 11.65 21.98 14.96
N SER A 268 10.47 22.29 15.51
CA SER A 268 10.01 23.67 15.71
C SER A 268 10.87 24.47 16.69
N LYS A 269 11.60 23.82 17.61
CA LYS A 269 12.52 24.48 18.53
C LYS A 269 13.68 25.18 17.82
N SER A 270 14.03 24.75 16.60
CA SER A 270 15.15 25.31 15.84
C SER A 270 15.07 26.81 15.61
N ALA A 271 13.86 27.35 15.50
CA ALA A 271 13.64 28.78 15.31
C ALA A 271 14.07 29.66 16.53
N ALA A 272 14.12 29.05 17.72
CA ALA A 272 14.41 29.77 18.98
C ALA A 272 15.77 29.41 19.60
N LEU A 273 16.40 28.33 19.10
CA LEU A 273 17.65 27.85 19.67
C LEU A 273 18.88 28.38 18.92
N PRO A 274 19.96 28.77 19.62
CA PRO A 274 21.22 29.06 18.98
C PRO A 274 21.82 27.81 18.36
N ILE A 275 22.58 27.99 17.29
CA ILE A 275 23.09 26.90 16.45
C ILE A 275 23.95 25.88 17.23
N GLU A 276 24.66 26.33 18.24
CA GLU A 276 25.53 25.50 19.11
C GLU A 276 24.73 24.46 19.91
N LYS A 277 23.43 24.71 20.10
CA LYS A 277 22.53 23.81 20.81
C LYS A 277 21.76 22.85 19.91
N TRP A 278 21.83 22.99 18.60
CA TRP A 278 21.07 22.16 17.69
C TRP A 278 21.39 20.66 17.83
N SER A 279 22.67 20.30 18.02
CA SER A 279 23.05 18.89 18.18
C SER A 279 22.38 18.27 19.41
N SER A 280 22.46 18.87 20.57
CA SER A 280 21.96 18.29 21.83
C SER A 280 20.46 18.46 22.03
N GLU A 281 19.86 19.55 21.51
CA GLU A 281 18.46 19.90 21.81
C GLU A 281 17.49 19.49 20.69
N ILE A 282 18.01 19.16 19.47
CA ILE A 282 17.19 18.80 18.31
C ILE A 282 17.68 17.50 17.71
N ILE A 283 18.95 17.42 17.28
CA ILE A 283 19.45 16.28 16.49
C ILE A 283 19.32 14.98 17.28
N GLU A 284 19.95 14.87 18.43
CA GLU A 284 19.95 13.63 19.21
C GLU A 284 18.54 13.24 19.70
N PRO A 285 17.69 14.17 20.20
CA PRO A 285 16.32 13.82 20.53
C PRO A 285 15.49 13.32 19.33
N VAL A 286 15.63 13.94 18.15
CA VAL A 286 14.95 13.49 16.93
C VAL A 286 15.45 12.12 16.50
N CYS A 287 16.76 11.88 16.57
CA CYS A 287 17.34 10.58 16.25
C CYS A 287 16.83 9.48 17.18
N ALA A 288 16.65 9.78 18.47
CA ALA A 288 16.07 8.85 19.44
C ALA A 288 14.61 8.49 19.08
N VAL A 289 13.81 9.48 18.68
CA VAL A 289 12.42 9.24 18.21
C VAL A 289 12.40 8.37 16.95
N ILE A 290 13.25 8.66 15.96
CA ILE A 290 13.34 7.85 14.74
C ILE A 290 13.74 6.40 15.06
N LEU A 291 14.69 6.17 15.96
CA LEU A 291 15.07 4.82 16.39
C LEU A 291 13.91 4.08 17.05
N ALA A 292 13.15 4.74 17.91
CA ALA A 292 11.97 4.17 18.55
C ALA A 292 10.91 3.80 17.50
N GLU A 293 10.59 4.72 16.59
CA GLU A 293 9.64 4.48 15.49
C GLU A 293 10.06 3.31 14.59
N LEU A 294 11.35 3.18 14.24
CA LEU A 294 11.89 2.06 13.48
C LEU A 294 11.79 0.74 14.25
N SER A 295 12.08 0.77 15.56
CA SER A 295 11.96 -0.40 16.43
C SER A 295 10.52 -0.88 16.51
N ASP A 296 9.59 0.02 16.78
CA ASP A 296 8.18 -0.30 16.99
C ASP A 296 7.50 -0.74 15.70
N SER A 297 7.76 -0.02 14.58
CA SER A 297 7.13 -0.32 13.30
C SER A 297 7.62 -1.60 12.64
N PHE A 298 8.89 -1.99 12.88
CA PHE A 298 9.52 -3.11 12.15
C PHE A 298 10.08 -4.21 13.06
N ALA A 299 9.88 -4.10 14.37
CA ALA A 299 10.42 -5.01 15.38
C ALA A 299 11.96 -5.19 15.27
N LEU A 300 12.68 -4.10 14.94
CA LEU A 300 14.12 -4.08 14.82
C LEU A 300 14.76 -3.69 16.16
N LYS A 301 15.96 -4.22 16.39
CA LYS A 301 16.77 -3.90 17.58
C LYS A 301 18.04 -3.17 17.14
N PHE A 302 18.38 -2.14 17.86
CA PHE A 302 19.54 -1.30 17.59
C PHE A 302 20.44 -1.24 18.83
N ASP A 303 21.74 -1.47 18.62
CA ASP A 303 22.74 -1.49 19.71
C ASP A 303 23.45 -0.11 19.87
N SER A 304 23.05 0.89 19.08
CA SER A 304 23.67 2.22 19.04
C SER A 304 22.65 3.29 18.73
N ASP A 305 22.83 4.47 19.31
CA ASP A 305 22.03 5.67 19.02
C ASP A 305 22.43 6.33 17.68
N TYR A 306 23.47 5.83 17.02
CA TYR A 306 23.91 6.33 15.73
C TYR A 306 23.05 5.78 14.58
N LEU A 307 22.30 6.66 13.95
CA LEU A 307 21.37 6.29 12.87
C LEU A 307 22.06 5.71 11.62
N GLY A 308 23.36 5.92 11.43
CA GLY A 308 24.11 5.28 10.35
C GLY A 308 24.12 3.75 10.49
N SER A 309 24.34 3.24 11.70
CA SER A 309 24.24 1.80 11.99
C SER A 309 22.81 1.28 11.85
N ALA A 310 21.83 2.07 12.28
CA ALA A 310 20.41 1.73 12.10
C ALA A 310 20.03 1.63 10.62
N ALA A 311 20.53 2.52 9.78
CA ALA A 311 20.31 2.49 8.33
C ALA A 311 20.81 1.19 7.69
N GLU A 312 21.97 0.68 8.11
CA GLU A 312 22.49 -0.60 7.65
C GLU A 312 21.58 -1.75 8.06
N ILE A 313 21.12 -1.78 9.32
CA ILE A 313 20.19 -2.80 9.83
C ILE A 313 18.87 -2.78 9.04
N VAL A 314 18.28 -1.60 8.82
CA VAL A 314 17.05 -1.46 8.02
C VAL A 314 17.27 -1.92 6.57
N SER A 315 18.43 -1.60 5.98
CA SER A 315 18.78 -2.06 4.62
C SER A 315 18.92 -3.58 4.54
N MET A 316 19.59 -4.21 5.51
CA MET A 316 19.72 -5.67 5.59
C MET A 316 18.36 -6.34 5.80
N TYR A 317 17.50 -5.75 6.61
CA TYR A 317 16.13 -6.22 6.78
C TYR A 317 15.33 -6.15 5.48
N ALA A 318 15.47 -5.07 4.71
CA ALA A 318 14.87 -4.97 3.39
C ALA A 318 15.34 -6.08 2.44
N ASP A 319 16.66 -6.37 2.42
CA ASP A 319 17.22 -7.46 1.60
C ASP A 319 16.68 -8.83 2.01
N SER A 320 16.57 -9.10 3.31
CA SER A 320 15.96 -10.34 3.81
C SER A 320 14.49 -10.46 3.41
N ARG A 321 13.74 -9.36 3.40
CA ARG A 321 12.34 -9.36 2.95
C ARG A 321 12.20 -9.64 1.46
N ILE A 322 13.10 -9.12 0.63
CA ILE A 322 13.16 -9.41 -0.81
C ILE A 322 13.40 -10.91 -1.05
N GLU A 323 14.36 -11.48 -0.33
CA GLU A 323 14.67 -12.92 -0.45
C GLU A 323 13.51 -13.78 0.04
N ASN A 324 12.91 -13.44 1.19
CA ASN A 324 11.76 -14.17 1.73
C ASN A 324 10.57 -14.12 0.79
N GLU A 325 10.30 -12.98 0.14
CA GLU A 325 9.22 -12.86 -0.82
C GLU A 325 9.43 -13.78 -2.02
N LYS A 326 10.64 -13.81 -2.60
CA LYS A 326 10.99 -14.75 -3.69
C LYS A 326 10.80 -16.21 -3.28
N LEU A 327 11.27 -16.57 -2.08
CA LEU A 327 11.11 -17.94 -1.56
C LEU A 327 9.63 -18.28 -1.30
N ALA A 328 8.85 -17.34 -0.77
CA ALA A 328 7.41 -17.53 -0.54
C ALA A 328 6.65 -17.81 -1.84
N TYR A 329 6.90 -17.02 -2.90
CA TYR A 329 6.31 -17.28 -4.21
C TYR A 329 6.77 -18.60 -4.82
N ARG A 330 8.06 -18.94 -4.69
CA ARG A 330 8.56 -20.26 -5.12
C ARG A 330 7.84 -21.40 -4.43
N ILE A 331 7.63 -21.31 -3.11
CA ILE A 331 6.87 -22.32 -2.37
C ILE A 331 5.44 -22.40 -2.88
N ALA A 332 4.76 -21.27 -3.03
CA ALA A 332 3.37 -21.23 -3.55
C ALA A 332 3.26 -21.89 -4.93
N GLU A 333 4.21 -21.65 -5.83
CA GLU A 333 4.26 -22.31 -7.15
C GLU A 333 4.47 -23.83 -7.04
N MET A 334 5.37 -24.27 -6.16
CA MET A 334 5.63 -25.69 -5.94
C MET A 334 4.38 -26.40 -5.40
N GLU A 335 3.71 -25.79 -4.43
CA GLU A 335 2.48 -26.31 -3.85
C GLU A 335 1.33 -26.33 -4.85
N PHE A 336 1.16 -25.28 -5.65
CA PHE A 336 0.11 -25.22 -6.66
C PHE A 336 0.28 -26.32 -7.71
N LYS A 337 1.51 -26.58 -8.18
CA LYS A 337 1.83 -27.70 -9.08
C LYS A 337 1.57 -29.07 -8.45
N ALA A 338 1.75 -29.18 -7.13
CA ALA A 338 1.45 -30.39 -6.39
C ALA A 338 -0.05 -30.54 -6.12
N PHE A 339 -0.77 -29.43 -5.89
CA PHE A 339 -2.21 -29.36 -5.70
C PHE A 339 -2.97 -29.73 -6.98
N ASP A 340 -2.46 -29.36 -8.15
CA ASP A 340 -3.00 -29.79 -9.45
C ASP A 340 -3.09 -31.32 -9.61
N LYS A 341 -2.23 -32.06 -8.90
CA LYS A 341 -2.18 -33.54 -8.90
C LYS A 341 -3.07 -34.18 -7.84
N VAL A 342 -3.73 -33.41 -6.99
CA VAL A 342 -4.65 -33.95 -5.98
C VAL A 342 -5.93 -34.40 -6.67
N ILE A 343 -6.31 -35.66 -6.46
CA ILE A 343 -7.52 -36.26 -7.00
C ILE A 343 -8.59 -36.21 -5.91
N ASN A 344 -9.66 -35.48 -6.17
CA ASN A 344 -10.83 -35.41 -5.28
C ASN A 344 -11.91 -36.38 -5.76
N GLU A 345 -12.64 -37.03 -4.84
CA GLU A 345 -13.75 -37.94 -5.18
C GLU A 345 -14.89 -37.22 -5.95
N GLY A 346 -15.11 -35.92 -5.69
CA GLY A 346 -16.07 -35.07 -6.38
C GLY A 346 -15.60 -34.49 -7.72
N GLY A 347 -14.40 -34.86 -8.20
CA GLY A 347 -13.77 -34.27 -9.38
C GLY A 347 -12.86 -33.08 -9.05
N ARG A 348 -12.43 -32.34 -10.07
CA ARG A 348 -11.53 -31.19 -9.92
C ARG A 348 -12.23 -30.05 -9.18
N ALA A 349 -11.60 -29.50 -8.17
CA ALA A 349 -12.12 -28.38 -7.41
C ALA A 349 -11.77 -27.04 -8.11
N ASP A 350 -12.70 -26.08 -8.11
CA ASP A 350 -12.50 -24.76 -8.74
C ASP A 350 -11.22 -24.05 -8.28
N CYS A 351 -10.85 -24.21 -7.01
CA CYS A 351 -9.63 -23.61 -6.44
C CYS A 351 -8.32 -24.20 -7.00
N GLN A 352 -8.36 -25.33 -7.71
CA GLN A 352 -7.18 -25.90 -8.40
C GLN A 352 -6.85 -25.14 -9.70
N ASP A 353 -7.76 -24.28 -10.19
CA ASP A 353 -7.56 -23.43 -11.36
C ASP A 353 -7.40 -21.94 -11.01
N ASP A 354 -7.53 -21.59 -9.72
CA ASP A 354 -7.43 -20.21 -9.22
C ASP A 354 -6.05 -19.95 -8.60
N TRP A 355 -5.07 -19.67 -9.46
CA TRP A 355 -3.71 -19.30 -9.04
C TRP A 355 -3.69 -18.00 -8.24
N GLU A 356 -4.48 -16.99 -8.59
CA GLU A 356 -4.45 -15.68 -7.96
C GLU A 356 -4.81 -15.79 -6.47
N THR A 357 -5.98 -16.34 -6.16
CA THR A 357 -6.40 -16.57 -4.77
C THR A 357 -5.44 -17.53 -4.04
N PHE A 358 -5.04 -18.63 -4.68
CA PHE A 358 -4.12 -19.59 -4.06
C PHE A 358 -2.79 -18.93 -3.69
N SER A 359 -2.18 -18.17 -4.62
CA SER A 359 -0.90 -17.50 -4.36
C SER A 359 -1.00 -16.47 -3.25
N ILE A 360 -2.03 -15.63 -3.23
CA ILE A 360 -2.25 -14.66 -2.15
C ILE A 360 -2.32 -15.36 -0.80
N MET A 361 -3.14 -16.39 -0.67
CA MET A 361 -3.32 -17.11 0.60
C MET A 361 -2.03 -17.77 1.08
N ARG A 362 -1.28 -18.41 0.17
CA ARG A 362 -0.04 -19.12 0.56
C ARG A 362 1.12 -18.16 0.82
N VAL A 363 1.33 -17.19 -0.05
CA VAL A 363 2.38 -16.17 0.13
C VAL A 363 2.16 -15.38 1.42
N SER A 364 0.93 -15.01 1.76
CA SER A 364 0.59 -14.30 3.01
C SER A 364 1.11 -15.04 4.25
N GLN A 365 0.95 -16.35 4.28
CA GLN A 365 1.46 -17.21 5.35
C GLN A 365 2.99 -17.25 5.36
N TYR A 366 3.63 -17.49 4.20
CA TYR A 366 5.08 -17.64 4.10
C TYR A 366 5.84 -16.34 4.33
N LEU A 367 5.25 -15.18 4.08
CA LEU A 367 5.82 -13.88 4.43
C LEU A 367 5.96 -13.65 5.95
N THR A 368 5.31 -14.46 6.78
CA THR A 368 5.51 -14.45 8.24
C THR A 368 6.74 -15.26 8.68
N TRP A 369 7.34 -16.05 7.79
CA TRP A 369 8.46 -16.94 8.09
C TRP A 369 9.81 -16.26 7.85
N ASN A 370 10.85 -16.75 8.50
CA ASN A 370 12.23 -16.33 8.23
C ASN A 370 12.86 -17.16 7.12
N THR A 371 13.96 -16.65 6.53
CA THR A 371 14.68 -17.30 5.43
C THR A 371 15.06 -18.77 5.71
N PRO A 372 15.60 -19.13 6.90
CA PRO A 372 15.90 -20.53 7.22
C PRO A 372 14.68 -21.46 7.17
N MET A 373 13.52 -21.03 7.65
CA MET A 373 12.28 -21.81 7.59
C MET A 373 11.82 -22.04 6.16
N LEU A 374 11.80 -20.97 5.35
CA LEU A 374 11.42 -21.05 3.93
C LEU A 374 12.34 -22.01 3.17
N THR A 375 13.65 -21.91 3.39
CA THR A 375 14.64 -22.78 2.75
C THR A 375 14.48 -24.24 3.20
N GLN A 376 14.26 -24.49 4.49
CA GLN A 376 14.04 -25.83 5.01
C GLN A 376 12.78 -26.46 4.41
N TYR A 377 11.68 -25.68 4.35
CA TYR A 377 10.42 -26.17 3.77
C TYR A 377 10.57 -26.55 2.30
N ILE A 378 11.24 -25.71 1.50
CA ILE A 378 11.53 -26.02 0.09
C ILE A 378 12.30 -27.34 -0.03
N SER A 379 13.37 -27.50 0.76
CA SER A 379 14.19 -28.72 0.73
C SER A 379 13.37 -29.97 1.11
N ASP A 380 12.55 -29.89 2.16
CA ASP A 380 11.72 -31.00 2.60
C ASP A 380 10.64 -31.36 1.57
N PHE A 381 10.03 -30.34 0.96
CA PHE A 381 9.01 -30.52 -0.06
C PHE A 381 9.59 -31.17 -1.33
N GLU A 382 10.72 -30.67 -1.83
CA GLU A 382 11.40 -31.24 -2.99
C GLU A 382 11.82 -32.68 -2.75
N LYS A 383 12.33 -32.97 -1.55
CA LYS A 383 12.68 -34.32 -1.16
C LYS A 383 11.46 -35.25 -1.13
N ALA A 384 10.36 -34.82 -0.51
CA ALA A 384 9.13 -35.61 -0.48
C ALA A 384 8.62 -35.92 -1.90
N MET A 385 8.63 -34.92 -2.78
CA MET A 385 8.22 -35.11 -4.18
C MET A 385 9.16 -36.05 -4.95
N ALA A 386 10.47 -35.98 -4.70
CA ALA A 386 11.46 -36.91 -5.29
C ALA A 386 11.28 -38.34 -4.79
N ASP A 387 10.86 -38.52 -3.54
CA ASP A 387 10.54 -39.82 -2.93
C ASP A 387 9.14 -40.35 -3.38
N GLY A 388 8.47 -39.66 -4.30
CA GLY A 388 7.14 -40.03 -4.82
C GLY A 388 5.98 -39.68 -3.88
N ARG A 389 6.21 -38.88 -2.85
CA ARG A 389 5.20 -38.41 -1.89
C ARG A 389 4.73 -37.01 -2.32
N ASN A 390 3.44 -36.72 -2.13
CA ASN A 390 2.89 -35.39 -2.35
C ASN A 390 2.37 -34.83 -1.01
N PRO A 391 3.10 -33.89 -0.38
CA PRO A 391 2.70 -33.33 0.93
C PRO A 391 1.32 -32.65 0.89
N ILE A 392 0.89 -32.10 -0.25
CA ILE A 392 -0.44 -31.49 -0.38
C ILE A 392 -1.52 -32.57 -0.35
N THR A 393 -1.33 -33.69 -1.05
CA THR A 393 -2.25 -34.84 -0.97
C THR A 393 -2.30 -35.40 0.45
N GLU A 394 -1.16 -35.53 1.12
CA GLU A 394 -1.07 -36.01 2.52
C GLU A 394 -1.83 -35.06 3.47
N LYS A 395 -1.69 -33.77 3.32
CA LYS A 395 -2.42 -32.76 4.09
C LYS A 395 -3.93 -32.95 3.97
N TYR A 396 -4.45 -32.98 2.74
CA TYR A 396 -5.89 -33.17 2.51
C TYR A 396 -6.39 -34.53 3.00
N ALA A 397 -5.61 -35.60 2.82
CA ALA A 397 -5.94 -36.90 3.38
C ALA A 397 -6.06 -36.88 4.91
N ARG A 398 -5.17 -36.19 5.62
CA ARG A 398 -5.24 -36.04 7.08
C ARG A 398 -6.42 -35.21 7.55
N MET A 399 -6.84 -34.21 6.75
CA MET A 399 -8.04 -33.41 7.04
C MET A 399 -9.31 -34.25 7.01
N MET A 400 -9.34 -35.33 6.21
CA MET A 400 -10.49 -36.26 6.14
C MET A 400 -10.77 -36.95 7.46
N GLN A 401 -9.83 -37.00 8.41
CA GLN A 401 -10.07 -37.57 9.73
C GLN A 401 -11.28 -36.92 10.44
N SER A 402 -11.52 -35.64 10.21
CA SER A 402 -12.64 -34.88 10.77
C SER A 402 -13.82 -34.80 9.78
N THR A 403 -13.56 -34.55 8.50
CA THR A 403 -14.61 -34.28 7.50
C THR A 403 -15.22 -35.53 6.87
N ALA A 404 -14.47 -36.65 6.80
CA ALA A 404 -14.89 -37.93 6.21
C ALA A 404 -14.22 -39.12 6.90
N PRO A 405 -14.51 -39.41 8.18
CA PRO A 405 -13.79 -40.38 8.99
C PRO A 405 -13.88 -41.81 8.46
N GLU A 406 -14.98 -42.20 7.83
CA GLU A 406 -15.12 -43.56 7.25
C GLU A 406 -14.17 -43.75 6.05
N GLU A 407 -14.01 -42.73 5.22
CA GLU A 407 -13.10 -42.75 4.07
C GLU A 407 -11.64 -42.64 4.55
N TYR A 408 -11.38 -41.81 5.58
CA TYR A 408 -10.07 -41.72 6.20
C TYR A 408 -9.55 -43.06 6.69
N ALA A 409 -10.37 -43.86 7.37
CA ALA A 409 -10.00 -45.18 7.86
C ALA A 409 -9.52 -46.13 6.75
N LYS A 410 -9.94 -45.94 5.49
CA LYS A 410 -9.51 -46.75 4.33
C LYS A 410 -8.11 -46.36 3.80
N ILE A 411 -7.66 -45.15 4.09
CA ILE A 411 -6.40 -44.61 3.58
C ILE A 411 -5.35 -44.32 4.65
N GLU A 412 -5.73 -44.26 5.93
CA GLU A 412 -4.83 -43.95 7.04
C GLU A 412 -3.55 -44.76 7.02
N GLY A 413 -3.65 -46.10 6.81
CA GLY A 413 -2.49 -46.99 6.74
C GLY A 413 -1.56 -46.77 5.53
N LYS A 414 -1.92 -45.91 4.59
CA LYS A 414 -1.10 -45.53 3.43
C LYS A 414 -0.34 -44.23 3.66
N LEU A 415 -0.71 -43.46 4.68
CA LEU A 415 -0.06 -42.21 5.03
C LEU A 415 1.23 -42.48 5.81
N PRO A 416 2.21 -41.57 5.76
CA PRO A 416 3.41 -41.67 6.60
C PRO A 416 3.06 -41.81 8.08
N GLU A 417 3.77 -42.67 8.77
CA GLU A 417 3.62 -42.86 10.23
C GLU A 417 4.01 -41.58 10.97
N LEU A 418 3.22 -41.18 11.96
CA LEU A 418 3.45 -40.00 12.77
C LEU A 418 4.16 -40.35 14.08
N GLU A 419 5.26 -39.66 14.36
CA GLU A 419 5.92 -39.74 15.65
C GLU A 419 5.04 -39.11 16.75
N ALA A 420 4.90 -39.75 17.90
CA ALA A 420 4.07 -39.26 19.01
C ALA A 420 4.48 -37.84 19.47
N ASP A 421 5.80 -37.55 19.46
CA ASP A 421 6.31 -36.22 19.82
C ASP A 421 5.90 -35.15 18.81
N SER A 422 5.92 -35.46 17.51
CA SER A 422 5.47 -34.54 16.45
C SER A 422 3.98 -34.25 16.61
N VAL A 423 3.16 -35.23 16.89
CA VAL A 423 1.72 -35.04 17.15
C VAL A 423 1.48 -34.12 18.35
N ARG A 424 2.24 -34.31 19.44
CA ARG A 424 2.12 -33.44 20.64
C ARG A 424 2.48 -31.97 20.32
N ILE A 425 3.56 -31.77 19.57
CA ILE A 425 3.98 -30.42 19.15
C ILE A 425 2.91 -29.81 18.26
N CYS A 426 2.41 -30.53 17.26
CA CYS A 426 1.34 -30.05 16.38
C CYS A 426 0.11 -29.62 17.18
N ASN A 427 -0.33 -30.41 18.15
CA ASN A 427 -1.49 -30.09 18.98
C ASN A 427 -1.28 -28.80 19.79
N ALA A 428 -0.11 -28.65 20.43
CA ALA A 428 0.21 -27.44 21.20
C ALA A 428 0.29 -26.18 20.30
N VAL A 429 0.87 -26.33 19.13
CA VAL A 429 0.93 -25.21 18.15
C VAL A 429 -0.46 -24.84 17.63
N CYS A 430 -1.31 -25.83 17.33
CA CYS A 430 -2.70 -25.59 16.92
C CYS A 430 -3.47 -24.85 18.01
N GLU A 431 -3.36 -25.27 19.27
CA GLU A 431 -4.05 -24.62 20.41
C GLU A 431 -3.70 -23.12 20.50
N ILE A 432 -2.42 -22.77 20.38
CA ILE A 432 -1.97 -21.37 20.40
C ILE A 432 -2.55 -20.58 19.22
N GLN A 433 -2.48 -21.14 18.01
CA GLN A 433 -2.92 -20.43 16.81
C GLN A 433 -4.44 -20.33 16.70
N VAL A 434 -5.19 -21.30 17.19
CA VAL A 434 -6.65 -21.21 17.31
C VAL A 434 -7.02 -20.07 18.25
N GLY A 435 -6.37 -19.95 19.41
CA GLY A 435 -6.56 -18.80 20.30
C GLY A 435 -6.28 -17.45 19.63
N TRP A 436 -5.21 -17.36 18.85
CA TRP A 436 -4.91 -16.15 18.06
C TRP A 436 -5.95 -15.85 16.98
N MET A 437 -6.53 -16.88 16.36
CA MET A 437 -7.60 -16.68 15.38
C MET A 437 -8.90 -16.23 16.04
N GLU A 438 -9.21 -16.73 17.25
CA GLU A 438 -10.35 -16.24 18.05
C GLU A 438 -10.19 -14.76 18.45
N GLU A 439 -8.97 -14.36 18.84
CA GLU A 439 -8.66 -12.96 19.14
C GLU A 439 -8.84 -12.08 17.89
N PHE A 440 -8.30 -12.53 16.75
CA PHE A 440 -8.47 -11.84 15.48
C PHE A 440 -9.95 -11.68 15.10
N ALA A 441 -10.75 -12.73 15.23
CA ALA A 441 -12.17 -12.71 14.92
C ALA A 441 -12.99 -11.74 15.80
N LYS A 442 -12.56 -11.51 17.05
CA LYS A 442 -13.16 -10.50 17.93
C LYS A 442 -12.83 -9.07 17.50
N GLU A 443 -11.60 -8.84 17.01
CA GLU A 443 -11.13 -7.52 16.58
C GLU A 443 -11.62 -7.17 15.17
N TYR A 444 -11.69 -8.15 14.25
CA TYR A 444 -12.07 -8.00 12.83
C TYR A 444 -13.17 -9.00 12.43
N PRO A 445 -14.41 -8.81 12.92
CA PRO A 445 -15.48 -9.79 12.73
C PRO A 445 -15.95 -9.96 11.30
N VAL A 446 -15.90 -8.91 10.45
CA VAL A 446 -16.32 -8.99 9.04
C VAL A 446 -15.30 -9.80 8.23
N LEU A 447 -14.01 -9.51 8.37
CA LEU A 447 -12.94 -10.28 7.73
C LEU A 447 -12.96 -11.74 8.17
N ALA A 448 -13.19 -12.00 9.47
CA ALA A 448 -13.28 -13.35 10.00
C ALA A 448 -14.51 -14.11 9.49
N SER A 449 -15.64 -13.44 9.26
CA SER A 449 -16.84 -14.07 8.72
C SER A 449 -16.70 -14.55 7.27
N ASN A 450 -15.78 -13.94 6.52
CA ASN A 450 -15.44 -14.34 5.15
C ASN A 450 -14.37 -15.45 5.09
N ALA A 451 -13.81 -15.83 6.26
CA ALA A 451 -12.83 -16.90 6.39
C ALA A 451 -13.49 -18.26 6.74
N ARG A 452 -12.67 -19.29 6.97
CA ARG A 452 -13.15 -20.59 7.43
C ARG A 452 -13.66 -20.51 8.87
N ALA A 453 -14.59 -21.41 9.25
CA ALA A 453 -14.88 -21.69 10.67
C ALA A 453 -13.59 -21.98 11.44
N ILE A 454 -13.55 -21.67 12.71
CA ILE A 454 -12.29 -21.75 13.49
C ILE A 454 -12.03 -23.18 13.98
N HIS A 455 -13.03 -23.83 14.54
CA HIS A 455 -12.86 -25.07 15.31
C HIS A 455 -13.21 -26.33 14.55
N THR A 456 -12.49 -27.42 14.84
CA THR A 456 -12.74 -28.76 14.26
C THR A 456 -14.17 -29.27 14.48
N TYR A 457 -14.84 -28.90 15.56
CA TYR A 457 -16.23 -29.32 15.79
C TYR A 457 -17.25 -28.61 14.85
N GLU A 458 -16.82 -27.59 14.12
CA GLU A 458 -17.62 -26.90 13.10
C GLU A 458 -17.42 -27.50 11.69
N ASP A 459 -16.53 -28.50 11.55
CA ASP A 459 -16.28 -29.17 10.28
C ASP A 459 -17.55 -29.84 9.74
N THR A 460 -17.70 -29.80 8.43
CA THR A 460 -18.71 -30.55 7.68
C THR A 460 -18.04 -31.29 6.54
N GLU A 461 -18.77 -32.17 5.88
CA GLU A 461 -18.30 -32.86 4.66
C GLU A 461 -17.80 -31.85 3.57
N TRP A 462 -18.36 -30.64 3.56
CA TRP A 462 -18.11 -29.63 2.53
C TRP A 462 -17.28 -28.43 3.00
N SER A 463 -17.02 -28.32 4.28
CA SER A 463 -16.31 -27.17 4.85
C SER A 463 -15.35 -27.61 5.94
N THR A 464 -14.10 -27.22 5.80
CA THR A 464 -13.01 -27.52 6.73
C THR A 464 -12.64 -26.29 7.54
N SER A 465 -12.57 -26.42 8.87
CA SER A 465 -12.17 -25.35 9.77
C SER A 465 -10.69 -24.98 9.64
N TYR A 466 -10.34 -23.81 10.18
CA TYR A 466 -8.96 -23.36 10.32
C TYR A 466 -8.11 -24.35 11.12
N GLU A 467 -8.62 -24.85 12.25
CA GLU A 467 -7.92 -25.81 13.11
C GLU A 467 -7.60 -27.11 12.36
N THR A 468 -8.57 -27.70 11.67
CA THR A 468 -8.39 -28.95 10.92
C THR A 468 -7.40 -28.74 9.75
N TYR A 469 -7.52 -27.62 9.04
CA TYR A 469 -6.60 -27.27 7.95
C TYR A 469 -5.16 -27.11 8.46
N LEU A 470 -4.96 -26.35 9.54
CA LEU A 470 -3.66 -26.12 10.17
C LEU A 470 -3.04 -27.44 10.67
N ARG A 471 -3.83 -28.25 11.38
CA ARG A 471 -3.38 -29.55 11.88
C ARG A 471 -2.93 -30.47 10.76
N GLY A 472 -3.73 -30.56 9.69
CA GLY A 472 -3.41 -31.34 8.49
C GLY A 472 -2.09 -30.92 7.85
N GLU A 473 -1.83 -29.61 7.81
CA GLU A 473 -0.58 -29.06 7.28
C GLU A 473 0.62 -29.38 8.18
N LEU A 474 0.55 -29.07 9.46
CA LEU A 474 1.65 -29.30 10.40
C LEU A 474 2.06 -30.77 10.50
N LEU A 475 1.13 -31.71 10.35
CA LEU A 475 1.40 -33.13 10.34
C LEU A 475 2.14 -33.62 9.08
N THR A 476 2.31 -32.78 8.05
CA THR A 476 3.16 -33.07 6.89
C THR A 476 4.60 -32.57 7.06
N TYR A 477 4.88 -31.75 8.06
CA TYR A 477 6.20 -31.15 8.27
C TYR A 477 7.22 -32.18 8.75
N SER A 478 8.46 -32.06 8.27
CA SER A 478 9.57 -32.80 8.84
C SER A 478 9.79 -32.41 10.30
N ARG A 479 10.43 -33.29 11.06
CA ARG A 479 10.77 -33.00 12.46
C ARG A 479 11.60 -31.70 12.59
N THR A 480 12.50 -31.43 11.65
CA THR A 480 13.31 -30.20 11.62
C THR A 480 12.41 -29.00 11.39
N MET A 481 11.57 -29.06 10.38
CA MET A 481 10.66 -27.95 10.05
C MET A 481 9.68 -27.69 11.20
N LEU A 482 9.09 -28.73 11.78
CA LEU A 482 8.14 -28.60 12.89
C LEU A 482 8.79 -27.96 14.12
N ARG A 483 10.05 -28.31 14.43
CA ARG A 483 10.82 -27.67 15.51
C ARG A 483 11.02 -26.18 15.22
N MET A 484 11.51 -25.83 14.02
CA MET A 484 11.72 -24.42 13.62
C MET A 484 10.41 -23.63 13.70
N TYR A 485 9.32 -24.23 13.24
CA TYR A 485 8.01 -23.59 13.29
C TYR A 485 7.52 -23.37 14.72
N SER A 486 7.67 -24.37 15.60
CA SER A 486 7.30 -24.23 17.01
C SER A 486 8.14 -23.18 17.75
N GLU A 487 9.45 -23.11 17.47
CA GLU A 487 10.34 -22.06 18.00
C GLU A 487 9.89 -20.67 17.53
N HIS A 488 9.47 -20.55 16.27
CA HIS A 488 8.92 -19.32 15.71
C HIS A 488 7.61 -18.89 16.39
N ILE A 489 6.68 -19.82 16.61
CA ILE A 489 5.43 -19.57 17.35
C ILE A 489 5.72 -19.08 18.78
N VAL A 490 6.66 -19.71 19.47
CA VAL A 490 7.07 -19.29 20.83
C VAL A 490 7.68 -17.87 20.81
N ALA A 491 8.47 -17.53 19.80
CA ALA A 491 9.05 -16.19 19.68
C ALA A 491 7.97 -15.12 19.48
N ILE A 492 7.02 -15.36 18.56
CA ILE A 492 5.87 -14.47 18.33
C ILE A 492 5.04 -14.28 19.61
N ALA A 493 4.76 -15.36 20.33
CA ALA A 493 3.99 -15.29 21.57
C ALA A 493 4.72 -14.48 22.67
N ARG A 494 6.05 -14.62 22.78
CA ARG A 494 6.87 -13.84 23.74
C ARG A 494 6.90 -12.35 23.43
N GLU A 495 6.72 -11.99 22.17
CA GLU A 495 6.64 -10.61 21.70
C GLU A 495 5.21 -10.03 21.79
N ASN A 496 4.25 -10.76 22.37
CA ASN A 496 2.82 -10.42 22.41
C ASN A 496 2.24 -10.12 21.01
N ARG A 497 2.73 -10.83 20.00
CA ARG A 497 2.25 -10.70 18.61
C ARG A 497 1.30 -11.85 18.29
N ASN A 498 0.46 -11.64 17.30
CA ASN A 498 -0.55 -12.60 16.84
C ASN A 498 -0.27 -12.99 15.38
N LEU A 499 0.09 -14.28 15.14
CA LEU A 499 0.42 -14.76 13.80
C LEU A 499 -0.77 -14.71 12.84
N ALA A 500 -1.99 -14.97 13.32
CA ALA A 500 -3.19 -14.87 12.50
C ALA A 500 -3.38 -13.44 11.97
N LYS A 501 -3.21 -12.45 12.86
CA LYS A 501 -3.24 -11.02 12.48
C LYS A 501 -2.15 -10.68 11.46
N MET A 502 -0.91 -11.11 11.68
CA MET A 502 0.22 -10.90 10.75
C MET A 502 -0.05 -11.51 9.37
N THR A 503 -0.62 -12.71 9.32
CA THR A 503 -0.99 -13.36 8.05
C THR A 503 -2.10 -12.59 7.34
N MET A 504 -3.13 -12.15 8.07
CA MET A 504 -4.21 -11.37 7.50
C MET A 504 -3.77 -9.98 7.04
N GLU A 505 -2.83 -9.34 7.73
CA GLU A 505 -2.19 -8.10 7.27
C GLU A 505 -1.50 -8.28 5.91
N ASN A 506 -0.79 -9.39 5.71
CA ASN A 506 -0.20 -9.73 4.41
C ASN A 506 -1.30 -10.02 3.37
N THR A 507 -2.35 -10.76 3.75
CA THR A 507 -3.46 -11.12 2.86
C THR A 507 -4.18 -9.88 2.33
N VAL A 508 -4.60 -8.98 3.21
CA VAL A 508 -5.31 -7.76 2.79
C VAL A 508 -4.43 -6.85 1.95
N ARG A 509 -3.12 -6.78 2.23
CA ARG A 509 -2.17 -6.05 1.37
C ARG A 509 -2.06 -6.66 -0.03
N LEU A 510 -1.96 -7.97 -0.14
CA LEU A 510 -1.91 -8.66 -1.44
C LEU A 510 -3.24 -8.56 -2.20
N TYR A 511 -4.37 -8.43 -1.52
CA TYR A 511 -5.65 -8.04 -2.12
C TYR A 511 -5.75 -6.54 -2.41
N GLY A 512 -4.76 -5.74 -1.97
CA GLY A 512 -4.63 -4.34 -2.29
C GLY A 512 -5.26 -3.36 -1.31
N TYR A 513 -5.53 -3.76 -0.08
CA TYR A 513 -5.90 -2.85 1.00
C TYR A 513 -4.66 -2.31 1.72
N THR A 514 -4.75 -1.12 2.27
CA THR A 514 -3.63 -0.50 2.99
C THR A 514 -3.53 -0.97 4.45
N SER A 515 -4.63 -1.43 5.02
CA SER A 515 -4.71 -1.90 6.42
C SER A 515 -5.87 -2.88 6.63
N LEU A 516 -5.83 -3.61 7.75
CA LEU A 516 -6.96 -4.44 8.20
C LEU A 516 -8.21 -3.61 8.44
N ASP A 517 -8.08 -2.40 9.01
CA ASP A 517 -9.22 -1.50 9.27
C ASP A 517 -9.91 -1.03 7.98
N GLU A 518 -9.15 -0.80 6.92
CA GLU A 518 -9.71 -0.49 5.60
C GLU A 518 -10.46 -1.70 5.04
N ALA A 519 -9.82 -2.85 5.04
CA ALA A 519 -10.42 -4.09 4.55
C ALA A 519 -11.68 -4.48 5.33
N GLU A 520 -11.66 -4.35 6.65
CA GLU A 520 -12.83 -4.63 7.53
C GLU A 520 -14.04 -3.74 7.19
N ARG A 521 -13.80 -2.48 6.81
CA ARG A 521 -14.89 -1.53 6.46
C ARG A 521 -15.43 -1.74 5.05
N GLU A 522 -14.62 -2.27 4.13
CA GLU A 522 -14.98 -2.41 2.71
C GLU A 522 -15.46 -3.84 2.35
N SER A 523 -15.25 -4.82 3.25
CA SER A 523 -15.73 -6.20 3.12
C SER A 523 -17.17 -6.34 3.59
#